data_6955a7521fa440ebadff8396c0e0781d
#
_entry.id   6955a7521fa440ebadff8396c0e0781d
#
_cell.length_a   1.000
_cell.length_b   1.000
_cell.length_c   1.000
_cell.angle_alpha   90.00
_cell.angle_beta   90.00
_cell.angle_gamma   90.00
#
_symmetry.space_group_name_H-M   'P 1'
#
loop_
_entity.id
_entity.type
_entity.pdbx_description
1 polymer ?
#
loop_
_entity_poly.entity_id
_entity_poly.type
_entity_poly.pdbx_seq_one_letter_code
_entity_poly.pdbx_strand_id
1 'polypeptide(L)'
;MKAYVLITAKRGTADKLAETLSKIKNVKSAECVFGRYDVIAIVESPEMKTISRVVHQLQKQEHILHTETAFSHYAEDKEYGTPE
;
A
#
# COMPACT_ATOMS: atom_id res chain seq x y z
N MET A 1 -9.92 -0.76 -8.04
CA MET A 1 -9.72 0.00 -6.79
C MET A 1 -8.33 -0.17 -6.28
N LYS A 2 -7.82 0.84 -5.63
CA LYS A 2 -6.48 0.80 -5.08
C LYS A 2 -6.45 1.31 -3.67
N ALA A 3 -5.53 0.83 -2.91
CA ALA A 3 -5.24 1.38 -1.59
C ALA A 3 -3.76 1.65 -1.54
N TYR A 4 -3.40 2.80 -1.00
CA TYR A 4 -2.01 3.16 -0.81
C TYR A 4 -1.75 3.01 0.68
N VAL A 5 -0.86 2.12 1.04
CA VAL A 5 -0.55 1.87 2.44
C VAL A 5 0.79 2.52 2.74
N LEU A 6 0.76 3.53 3.59
CA LEU A 6 1.94 4.31 3.92
C LEU A 6 2.47 3.77 5.23
N ILE A 7 3.68 3.29 5.22
CA ILE A 7 4.22 2.51 6.33
C ILE A 7 5.44 3.12 6.97
N THR A 8 5.43 3.16 8.28
CA THR A 8 6.62 3.53 9.04
C THR A 8 7.19 2.24 9.59
N ALA A 9 8.44 1.99 9.32
CA ALA A 9 9.07 0.73 9.67
C ALA A 9 10.19 0.93 10.67
N LYS A 10 10.55 -0.17 11.34
CA LYS A 10 11.63 -0.13 12.27
C LYS A 10 12.91 0.22 11.54
N ARG A 11 13.78 0.96 12.18
CA ARG A 11 15.00 1.39 11.53
C ARG A 11 15.78 0.24 10.93
N GLY A 12 16.21 0.42 9.71
CA GLY A 12 17.02 -0.59 9.02
C GLY A 12 16.26 -1.73 8.39
N THR A 13 14.93 -1.73 8.46
CA THR A 13 14.18 -2.85 7.92
C THR A 13 13.39 -2.53 6.66
N ALA A 14 13.43 -1.27 6.21
CA ALA A 14 12.56 -0.88 5.09
C ALA A 14 12.78 -1.68 3.81
N ASP A 15 14.03 -1.90 3.45
CA ASP A 15 14.31 -2.62 2.21
C ASP A 15 13.74 -4.03 2.25
N LYS A 16 14.01 -4.74 3.33
CA LYS A 16 13.55 -6.09 3.43
C LYS A 16 12.04 -6.14 3.52
N LEU A 17 11.46 -5.18 4.21
CA LEU A 17 10.03 -5.13 4.34
C LEU A 17 9.38 -4.90 2.97
N ALA A 18 9.92 -3.97 2.20
CA ALA A 18 9.35 -3.70 0.88
C ALA A 18 9.41 -4.96 0.02
N GLU A 19 10.50 -5.70 0.11
CA GLU A 19 10.64 -6.91 -0.65
C GLU A 19 9.61 -7.94 -0.21
N THR A 20 9.41 -8.10 1.09
CA THR A 20 8.45 -9.05 1.60
C THR A 20 7.04 -8.70 1.17
N LEU A 21 6.68 -7.42 1.30
CA LEU A 21 5.34 -6.99 0.95
C LEU A 21 5.06 -7.14 -0.53
N SER A 22 6.06 -6.92 -1.37
CA SER A 22 5.85 -6.99 -2.80
C SER A 22 5.50 -8.40 -3.28
N LYS A 23 5.71 -9.40 -2.44
CA LYS A 23 5.39 -10.76 -2.83
C LYS A 23 3.99 -11.18 -2.41
N ILE A 24 3.28 -10.35 -1.72
CA ILE A 24 1.94 -10.68 -1.26
C ILE A 24 0.96 -10.49 -2.41
N LYS A 25 0.05 -11.42 -2.57
CA LYS A 25 -0.90 -11.35 -3.64
C LYS A 25 -1.72 -10.09 -3.55
N ASN A 26 -2.00 -9.45 -4.64
CA ASN A 26 -2.74 -8.21 -4.79
C ASN A 26 -1.93 -6.97 -4.39
N VAL A 27 -0.70 -7.13 -3.97
CA VAL A 27 0.17 -5.99 -3.75
C VAL A 27 0.83 -5.71 -5.09
N LYS A 28 0.47 -4.60 -5.71
CA LYS A 28 1.00 -4.27 -7.01
C LYS A 28 2.44 -3.83 -6.91
N SER A 29 2.79 -3.12 -5.88
CA SER A 29 4.16 -2.69 -5.69
C SER A 29 4.38 -2.30 -4.24
N ALA A 30 5.60 -2.34 -3.80
CA ALA A 30 5.99 -1.86 -2.49
C ALA A 30 7.38 -1.29 -2.64
N GLU A 31 7.56 -0.04 -2.28
CA GLU A 31 8.81 0.66 -2.48
C GLU A 31 9.29 1.36 -1.24
N CYS A 32 10.59 1.42 -1.08
CA CYS A 32 11.17 2.23 -0.02
C CYS A 32 11.12 3.66 -0.45
N VAL A 33 10.82 4.55 0.46
CA VAL A 33 10.76 5.96 0.15
C VAL A 33 11.48 6.73 1.25
N PHE A 34 11.76 7.98 0.99
CA PHE A 34 12.36 8.82 2.00
C PHE A 34 11.33 9.84 2.44
N GLY A 35 11.39 10.25 3.67
CA GLY A 35 10.51 11.28 4.17
C GLY A 35 9.77 10.78 5.37
N ARG A 36 8.49 11.11 5.43
CA ARG A 36 7.73 10.79 6.60
C ARG A 36 7.45 9.29 6.73
N TYR A 37 7.43 8.58 5.65
CA TYR A 37 7.19 7.16 5.67
C TYR A 37 8.40 6.43 5.15
N ASP A 38 8.47 5.13 5.39
CA ASP A 38 9.59 4.33 4.95
C ASP A 38 9.28 3.44 3.77
N VAL A 39 8.04 3.00 3.66
CA VAL A 39 7.63 2.14 2.57
C VAL A 39 6.23 2.52 2.13
N ILE A 40 5.98 2.49 0.85
CA ILE A 40 4.63 2.71 0.33
C ILE A 40 4.27 1.48 -0.47
N ALA A 41 3.16 0.84 -0.12
CA ALA A 41 2.69 -0.32 -0.84
C ALA A 41 1.38 0.03 -1.53
N ILE A 42 1.17 -0.49 -2.72
CA ILE A 42 -0.06 -0.28 -3.45
C ILE A 42 -0.77 -1.61 -3.58
N VAL A 43 -2.00 -1.66 -3.10
CA VAL A 43 -2.81 -2.85 -3.15
C VAL A 43 -3.92 -2.62 -4.16
N GLU A 44 -4.12 -3.55 -5.06
CA GLU A 44 -5.10 -3.37 -6.11
C GLU A 44 -6.01 -4.58 -6.25
N SER A 45 -7.28 -4.36 -6.46
CA SER A 45 -8.24 -5.43 -6.70
C SER A 45 -9.55 -4.80 -7.13
N PRO A 46 -10.35 -5.51 -7.89
CA PRO A 46 -11.67 -4.99 -8.26
C PRO A 46 -12.63 -4.99 -7.07
N GLU A 47 -12.31 -5.74 -6.01
CA GLU A 47 -13.19 -5.83 -4.87
C GLU A 47 -12.65 -5.19 -3.63
N MET A 48 -13.44 -4.34 -3.01
CA MET A 48 -13.01 -3.69 -1.78
C MET A 48 -12.74 -4.70 -0.68
N LYS A 49 -13.52 -5.78 -0.65
CA LYS A 49 -13.33 -6.78 0.36
C LYS A 49 -11.92 -7.36 0.30
N THR A 50 -11.43 -7.61 -0.90
CA THR A 50 -10.10 -8.15 -1.07
C THR A 50 -9.06 -7.13 -0.63
N ILE A 51 -9.26 -5.87 -0.99
CA ILE A 51 -8.32 -4.84 -0.61
C ILE A 51 -8.25 -4.73 0.91
N SER A 52 -9.39 -4.74 1.58
CA SER A 52 -9.40 -4.64 3.03
C SER A 52 -8.66 -5.81 3.67
N ARG A 53 -8.86 -7.00 3.14
CA ARG A 53 -8.20 -8.17 3.70
C ARG A 53 -6.69 -8.08 3.52
N VAL A 54 -6.24 -7.62 2.36
CA VAL A 54 -4.82 -7.54 2.08
C VAL A 54 -4.18 -6.43 2.92
N VAL A 55 -4.85 -5.29 3.04
CA VAL A 55 -4.32 -4.21 3.87
C VAL A 55 -4.17 -4.69 5.31
N HIS A 56 -5.14 -5.45 5.80
CA HIS A 56 -5.08 -5.97 7.15
C HIS A 56 -3.90 -6.94 7.28
N GLN A 57 -3.66 -7.74 6.25
CA GLN A 57 -2.54 -8.65 6.24
C GLN A 57 -1.22 -7.89 6.27
N LEU A 58 -1.12 -6.78 5.54
CA LEU A 58 0.11 -6.00 5.56
C LEU A 58 0.37 -5.45 6.95
N GLN A 59 -0.67 -5.03 7.63
CA GLN A 59 -0.49 -4.43 8.94
C GLN A 59 0.05 -5.40 9.98
N LYS A 60 -0.02 -6.68 9.72
CA LYS A 60 0.48 -7.65 10.66
C LYS A 60 1.91 -8.07 10.44
N GLN A 61 2.57 -7.52 9.46
CA GLN A 61 3.94 -7.91 9.18
C GLN A 61 4.89 -7.38 10.26
N GLU A 62 5.96 -8.13 10.50
CA GLU A 62 6.93 -7.71 11.47
C GLU A 62 7.61 -6.43 11.05
N HIS A 63 8.11 -5.70 12.00
CA HIS A 63 8.89 -4.49 11.76
C HIS A 63 8.07 -3.27 11.35
N ILE A 64 6.77 -3.39 11.29
CA ILE A 64 5.94 -2.24 10.98
C ILE A 64 5.58 -1.54 12.28
N LEU A 65 5.84 -0.25 12.34
CA LEU A 65 5.53 0.52 13.53
C LEU A 65 4.18 1.21 13.39
N HIS A 66 3.83 1.63 12.18
CA HIS A 66 2.60 2.37 11.98
C HIS A 66 2.22 2.35 10.52
N THR A 67 0.94 2.35 10.24
CA THR A 67 0.48 2.42 8.86
C THR A 67 -0.65 3.40 8.72
N GLU A 68 -0.77 3.99 7.55
CA GLU A 68 -1.91 4.80 7.19
C GLU A 68 -2.35 4.33 5.83
N THR A 69 -3.65 4.26 5.59
CA THR A 69 -4.15 3.77 4.32
C THR A 69 -5.05 4.80 3.68
N ALA A 70 -4.83 5.04 2.41
CA ALA A 70 -5.67 5.93 1.63
C ALA A 70 -6.26 5.14 0.49
N PHE A 71 -7.57 5.18 0.32
CA PHE A 71 -8.20 4.45 -0.76
C PHE A 71 -8.45 5.35 -1.94
N SER A 72 -8.15 4.84 -3.10
CA SER A 72 -8.42 5.58 -4.30
C SER A 72 -9.71 5.05 -4.86
N HIS A 73 -10.60 5.99 -5.11
CA HIS A 73 -11.86 5.52 -5.53
C HIS A 73 -12.01 5.95 -6.90
N TYR A 74 -11.72 5.19 -7.92
CA TYR A 74 -11.75 5.78 -9.10
C TYR A 74 -12.22 5.00 -10.12
N ALA A 75 -12.45 4.10 -10.01
CA ALA A 75 -12.94 3.34 -11.01
C ALA A 75 -12.88 4.05 -12.29
N GLU A 76 -13.53 4.96 -12.59
CA GLU A 76 -13.47 5.55 -13.80
C GLU A 76 -12.79 6.72 -13.72
N ASP A 77 -11.77 6.66 -13.28
CA ASP A 77 -10.98 7.74 -13.06
C ASP A 77 -10.73 8.53 -14.25
N LYS A 78 -10.91 8.09 -15.35
CA LYS A 78 -10.61 8.90 -16.48
C LYS A 78 -11.50 10.09 -16.38
N GLU A 79 -12.51 10.03 -15.63
CA GLU A 79 -13.34 11.13 -15.54
C GLU A 79 -12.76 12.15 -14.72
N TYR A 80 -11.85 11.80 -13.87
CA TYR A 80 -11.31 12.79 -13.04
C TYR A 80 -10.31 13.56 -13.78
N GLY A 81 -9.65 13.00 -14.59
CA GLY A 81 -8.58 13.70 -15.19
C GLY A 81 -9.05 14.67 -16.21
N THR A 82 -10.25 14.71 -16.60
CA THR A 82 -10.57 15.53 -17.65
C THR A 82 -11.26 16.64 -17.20
N PRO A 83 -10.76 17.53 -17.04
CA PRO A 83 -11.38 18.63 -16.61
C PRO A 83 -12.13 19.15 -17.71
N GLU A 84 -12.28 19.14 -18.17
CA GLU A 84 -12.89 19.70 -18.98
C GLU A 84 -12.91 20.38 -19.23
#